data_48a80821866545221a0ba1264f8779e0
#
_entry.id   48a80821866545221a0ba1264f8779e0
#
_cell.length_a   1.000
_cell.length_b   1.000
_cell.length_c   1.000
_cell.angle_alpha   90.00
_cell.angle_beta   90.00
_cell.angle_gamma   90.00
#
_symmetry.space_group_name_H-M   'P 1'
#
loop_
_entity.id
_entity.type
_entity.pdbx_description
1 polymer ?
#
loop_
_entity_poly.entity_id
_entity_poly.type
_entity_poly.pdbx_seq_one_letter_code
_entity_poly.pdbx_strand_id
1 'polypeptide(L)'
;MTEKHSPAIQANTIGQRILITGNSCSGKSTLGSQLAASLNVSFVELDALNWEPNWVSLNDTNPDKFIRRIQKATVGDSWVVAGSYTKFSQQVFWPRLETIVWLDLPLYQLVWRVLKRSWHRWRTNELLWGTNYEKFWPQLMVWRKEDSLLWWILTQYQPKRQRMLAYHLDPRWDHIRFIRLCSSAEIKEFAHLVAQTVPMKSVETIV
;
A
#
# COMPACT_ATOMS: atom_id res chain seq x y z
N MET A 1 4.66 12.49 27.68
CA MET A 1 4.44 12.98 26.31
C MET A 1 3.12 12.39 25.84
N THR A 2 2.09 13.19 25.88
CA THR A 2 0.72 12.79 25.56
C THR A 2 0.59 12.50 24.07
N GLU A 3 0.31 11.25 23.71
CA GLU A 3 -0.13 10.88 22.37
C GLU A 3 -1.38 11.70 22.02
N LYS A 4 -1.23 12.58 21.02
CA LYS A 4 -2.39 13.18 20.37
C LYS A 4 -3.17 12.05 19.71
N HIS A 5 -4.28 11.66 20.32
CA HIS A 5 -5.30 10.87 19.65
C HIS A 5 -5.65 11.53 18.32
N SER A 6 -5.56 10.77 17.25
CA SER A 6 -5.95 11.21 15.91
C SER A 6 -7.40 11.73 15.99
N PRO A 7 -7.67 12.94 15.48
CA PRO A 7 -9.06 13.43 15.45
C PRO A 7 -9.90 12.46 14.62
N ALA A 8 -11.15 12.28 15.04
CA ALA A 8 -12.12 11.43 14.36
C ALA A 8 -12.03 11.67 12.84
N ILE A 9 -11.72 10.61 12.10
CA ILE A 9 -11.54 10.68 10.65
C ILE A 9 -12.91 10.95 10.04
N GLN A 10 -13.15 12.20 9.63
CA GLN A 10 -14.32 12.52 8.82
C GLN A 10 -14.00 12.05 7.40
N ALA A 11 -14.69 11.02 6.95
CA ALA A 11 -14.46 10.39 5.66
C ALA A 11 -14.67 11.34 4.46
N ASN A 12 -15.41 12.43 4.63
CA ASN A 12 -15.63 13.50 3.61
C ASN A 12 -14.34 14.24 3.19
N THR A 13 -13.18 13.93 3.77
CA THR A 13 -11.96 14.72 3.57
C THR A 13 -10.75 13.91 3.10
N ILE A 14 -10.92 12.64 2.66
CA ILE A 14 -9.76 11.83 2.26
C ILE A 14 -9.25 12.13 0.84
N GLY A 15 -9.99 12.92 0.05
CA GLY A 15 -9.62 13.21 -1.33
C GLY A 15 -9.83 12.01 -2.27
N GLN A 16 -9.38 12.18 -3.51
CA GLN A 16 -9.53 11.16 -4.57
C GLN A 16 -8.20 10.60 -5.07
N ARG A 17 -7.06 11.20 -4.68
CA ARG A 17 -5.71 10.73 -5.00
C ARG A 17 -5.05 10.23 -3.73
N ILE A 18 -5.11 8.91 -3.52
CA ILE A 18 -4.76 8.27 -2.25
C ILE A 18 -3.60 7.29 -2.45
N LEU A 19 -2.59 7.39 -1.59
CA LEU A 19 -1.52 6.40 -1.48
C LEU A 19 -1.71 5.58 -0.21
N ILE A 20 -1.76 4.25 -0.34
CA ILE A 20 -1.71 3.32 0.79
C ILE A 20 -0.32 2.73 0.86
N THR A 21 0.38 3.01 1.94
CA THR A 21 1.74 2.56 2.17
C THR A 21 1.90 1.81 3.50
N GLY A 22 3.01 1.14 3.67
CA GLY A 22 3.31 0.35 4.88
C GLY A 22 4.21 -0.84 4.55
N ASN A 23 4.52 -1.65 5.55
CA ASN A 23 5.40 -2.80 5.37
C ASN A 23 4.76 -3.90 4.52
N SER A 24 5.55 -4.89 4.09
CA SER A 24 5.00 -6.08 3.44
C SER A 24 4.00 -6.77 4.38
N CYS A 25 2.96 -7.36 3.81
CA CYS A 25 1.85 -8.00 4.53
C CYS A 25 1.03 -7.09 5.47
N SER A 26 1.20 -5.76 5.43
CA SER A 26 0.37 -4.85 6.22
C SER A 26 -1.10 -4.78 5.75
N GLY A 27 -1.41 -5.23 4.53
CA GLY A 27 -2.77 -5.23 3.97
C GLY A 27 -3.02 -4.08 2.98
N LYS A 28 -1.97 -3.45 2.44
CA LYS A 28 -2.07 -2.33 1.48
C LYS A 28 -2.99 -2.62 0.29
N SER A 29 -2.75 -3.73 -0.40
CA SER A 29 -3.51 -4.09 -1.60
C SER A 29 -4.97 -4.38 -1.28
N THR A 30 -5.23 -5.05 -0.14
CA THR A 30 -6.61 -5.34 0.31
C THR A 30 -7.36 -4.04 0.63
N LEU A 31 -6.77 -3.16 1.45
CA LEU A 31 -7.39 -1.87 1.77
C LEU A 31 -7.53 -1.01 0.50
N GLY A 32 -6.49 -1.02 -0.36
CA GLY A 32 -6.48 -0.24 -1.60
C GLY A 32 -7.61 -0.62 -2.56
N SER A 33 -7.79 -1.90 -2.79
CA SER A 33 -8.88 -2.39 -3.65
C SER A 33 -10.27 -2.08 -3.05
N GLN A 34 -10.43 -2.21 -1.73
CA GLN A 34 -11.66 -1.86 -1.03
C GLN A 34 -11.98 -0.36 -1.14
N LEU A 35 -11.00 0.52 -0.88
CA LEU A 35 -11.19 1.96 -1.00
C LEU A 35 -11.48 2.39 -2.43
N ALA A 36 -10.75 1.84 -3.40
CA ALA A 36 -10.98 2.14 -4.81
C ALA A 36 -12.39 1.74 -5.27
N ALA A 37 -12.87 0.57 -4.84
CA ALA A 37 -14.23 0.13 -5.11
C ALA A 37 -15.27 1.05 -4.44
N SER A 38 -15.07 1.40 -3.16
CA SER A 38 -15.98 2.30 -2.43
C SER A 38 -16.04 3.69 -3.03
N LEU A 39 -14.89 4.25 -3.46
CA LEU A 39 -14.80 5.58 -4.06
C LEU A 39 -15.14 5.60 -5.56
N ASN A 40 -15.32 4.44 -6.18
CA ASN A 40 -15.50 4.26 -7.63
C ASN A 40 -14.35 4.89 -8.45
N VAL A 41 -13.11 4.63 -8.06
CA VAL A 41 -11.89 5.12 -8.71
C VAL A 41 -10.97 3.96 -9.10
N SER A 42 -9.96 4.23 -9.94
CA SER A 42 -9.00 3.20 -10.35
C SER A 42 -8.12 2.74 -9.18
N PHE A 43 -7.83 1.44 -9.14
CA PHE A 43 -6.86 0.84 -8.22
C PHE A 43 -5.56 0.53 -8.95
N VAL A 44 -4.43 0.98 -8.36
CA VAL A 44 -3.09 0.76 -8.89
C VAL A 44 -2.22 0.07 -7.85
N GLU A 45 -1.72 -1.11 -8.16
CA GLU A 45 -0.77 -1.82 -7.31
C GLU A 45 0.65 -1.65 -7.87
N LEU A 46 1.53 -0.96 -7.13
CA LEU A 46 2.90 -0.68 -7.59
C LEU A 46 3.74 -1.96 -7.74
N ASP A 47 3.48 -2.99 -6.94
CA ASP A 47 4.16 -4.28 -7.07
C ASP A 47 3.82 -4.93 -8.43
N ALA A 48 2.57 -4.84 -8.89
CA ALA A 48 2.17 -5.33 -10.22
C ALA A 48 2.85 -4.57 -11.38
N LEU A 49 3.15 -3.28 -11.18
CA LEU A 49 3.86 -2.47 -12.17
C LEU A 49 5.37 -2.72 -12.17
N ASN A 50 5.93 -3.15 -11.03
CA ASN A 50 7.37 -3.38 -10.84
C ASN A 50 7.82 -4.76 -11.30
N TRP A 51 7.08 -5.81 -10.95
CA TRP A 51 7.51 -7.18 -11.17
C TRP A 51 7.17 -7.67 -12.58
N GLU A 52 8.19 -8.10 -13.31
CA GLU A 52 8.06 -8.81 -14.58
C GLU A 52 8.22 -10.32 -14.37
N PRO A 53 7.99 -11.16 -15.40
CA PRO A 53 8.22 -12.60 -15.32
C PRO A 53 9.59 -12.95 -14.70
N ASN A 54 9.65 -14.05 -13.96
CA ASN A 54 10.84 -14.53 -13.26
C ASN A 54 11.36 -13.56 -12.17
N TRP A 55 10.45 -12.80 -11.53
CA TRP A 55 10.77 -11.86 -10.46
C TRP A 55 11.78 -10.77 -10.86
N VAL A 56 11.80 -10.38 -12.12
CA VAL A 56 12.64 -9.26 -12.58
C VAL A 56 12.04 -7.96 -12.07
N SER A 57 12.83 -7.25 -11.26
CA SER A 57 12.45 -5.99 -10.62
C SER A 57 12.78 -4.81 -11.54
N LEU A 58 11.77 -4.08 -12.01
CA LEU A 58 11.98 -2.90 -12.86
C LEU A 58 12.60 -1.73 -12.10
N ASN A 59 12.32 -1.56 -10.80
CA ASN A 59 12.94 -0.49 -10.04
C ASN A 59 14.46 -0.63 -9.94
N ASP A 60 14.99 -1.83 -10.14
CA ASP A 60 16.43 -2.11 -10.12
C ASP A 60 17.02 -2.21 -11.53
N THR A 61 16.30 -2.85 -12.47
CA THR A 61 16.82 -3.16 -13.82
C THR A 61 16.48 -2.10 -14.87
N ASN A 62 15.32 -1.45 -14.75
CA ASN A 62 14.86 -0.41 -15.70
C ASN A 62 13.95 0.62 -15.01
N PRO A 63 14.53 1.51 -14.17
CA PRO A 63 13.79 2.52 -13.44
C PRO A 63 12.90 3.42 -14.31
N ASP A 64 13.37 3.79 -15.49
CA ASP A 64 12.61 4.64 -16.40
C ASP A 64 11.34 3.97 -16.92
N LYS A 65 11.40 2.65 -17.20
CA LYS A 65 10.23 1.88 -17.58
C LYS A 65 9.23 1.82 -16.42
N PHE A 66 9.71 1.66 -15.18
CA PHE A 66 8.86 1.67 -13.99
C PHE A 66 8.19 3.03 -13.80
N ILE A 67 8.93 4.14 -13.90
CA ILE A 67 8.41 5.50 -13.84
C ILE A 67 7.29 5.71 -14.89
N ARG A 68 7.53 5.35 -16.15
CA ARG A 68 6.52 5.47 -17.20
C ARG A 68 5.25 4.67 -16.91
N ARG A 69 5.38 3.45 -16.35
CA ARG A 69 4.23 2.65 -15.93
C ARG A 69 3.42 3.34 -14.83
N ILE A 70 4.10 3.89 -13.82
CA ILE A 70 3.43 4.63 -12.73
C ILE A 70 2.73 5.86 -13.30
N GLN A 71 3.40 6.65 -14.13
CA GLN A 71 2.83 7.84 -14.77
C GLN A 71 1.55 7.49 -15.53
N LYS A 72 1.61 6.45 -16.39
CA LYS A 72 0.45 5.99 -17.16
C LYS A 72 -0.71 5.55 -16.26
N ALA A 73 -0.41 4.82 -15.19
CA ALA A 73 -1.42 4.30 -14.28
C ALA A 73 -2.06 5.38 -13.39
N THR A 74 -1.36 6.50 -13.18
CA THR A 74 -1.81 7.61 -12.32
C THR A 74 -2.11 8.90 -13.10
N VAL A 75 -2.39 8.82 -14.39
CA VAL A 75 -2.65 10.00 -15.25
C VAL A 75 -3.96 10.73 -14.88
N GLY A 76 -4.97 9.97 -14.47
CA GLY A 76 -6.30 10.50 -14.11
C GLY A 76 -6.31 11.38 -12.85
N ASP A 77 -7.46 11.99 -12.59
CA ASP A 77 -7.68 12.88 -11.45
C ASP A 77 -8.07 12.14 -10.16
N SER A 78 -8.38 10.84 -10.27
CA SER A 78 -8.80 10.02 -9.14
C SER A 78 -8.25 8.60 -9.23
N TRP A 79 -7.62 8.17 -8.15
CA TRP A 79 -7.02 6.83 -8.05
C TRP A 79 -6.62 6.48 -6.60
N VAL A 80 -6.56 5.19 -6.33
CA VAL A 80 -5.95 4.64 -5.12
C VAL A 80 -4.74 3.82 -5.52
N VAL A 81 -3.57 4.21 -5.02
CA VAL A 81 -2.30 3.51 -5.25
C VAL A 81 -1.91 2.74 -4.00
N ALA A 82 -1.51 1.48 -4.14
CA ALA A 82 -0.93 0.68 -3.06
C ALA A 82 0.52 0.33 -3.36
N GLY A 83 1.44 0.63 -2.41
CA GLY A 83 2.84 0.27 -2.56
C GLY A 83 3.79 1.04 -1.65
N SER A 84 5.07 0.70 -1.70
CA SER A 84 6.11 1.26 -0.81
C SER A 84 7.32 1.80 -1.59
N TYR A 85 7.20 2.07 -2.89
CA TYR A 85 8.26 2.59 -3.76
C TYR A 85 8.36 4.11 -3.65
N THR A 86 8.68 4.62 -2.45
CA THR A 86 8.56 6.04 -2.09
C THR A 86 9.37 6.95 -2.99
N LYS A 87 10.61 6.58 -3.38
CA LYS A 87 11.45 7.38 -4.28
C LYS A 87 10.74 7.66 -5.61
N PHE A 88 10.15 6.64 -6.23
CA PHE A 88 9.45 6.74 -7.51
C PHE A 88 8.10 7.45 -7.35
N SER A 89 7.39 7.16 -6.27
CA SER A 89 6.11 7.79 -5.95
C SER A 89 6.24 9.30 -5.76
N GLN A 90 7.27 9.75 -5.04
CA GLN A 90 7.56 11.18 -4.83
C GLN A 90 7.83 11.89 -6.16
N GLN A 91 8.59 11.26 -7.04
CA GLN A 91 8.93 11.83 -8.34
C GLN A 91 7.70 11.97 -9.26
N VAL A 92 6.77 11.00 -9.20
CA VAL A 92 5.68 10.91 -10.19
C VAL A 92 4.40 11.60 -9.72
N PHE A 93 3.91 11.30 -8.52
CA PHE A 93 2.57 11.72 -8.14
C PHE A 93 2.41 12.39 -6.77
N TRP A 94 3.43 12.40 -5.89
CA TRP A 94 3.32 13.09 -4.60
C TRP A 94 2.99 14.59 -4.72
N PRO A 95 3.47 15.34 -5.73
CA PRO A 95 3.09 16.76 -5.88
C PRO A 95 1.58 17.00 -6.03
N ARG A 96 0.82 15.99 -6.45
CA ARG A 96 -0.63 16.06 -6.60
C ARG A 96 -1.40 15.09 -5.70
N LEU A 97 -0.69 14.39 -4.81
CA LEU A 97 -1.27 13.45 -3.86
C LEU A 97 -2.06 14.21 -2.78
N GLU A 98 -3.21 13.69 -2.39
CA GLU A 98 -4.08 14.32 -1.38
C GLU A 98 -3.99 13.63 -0.03
N THR A 99 -3.86 12.30 -0.05
CA THR A 99 -3.84 11.53 1.20
C THR A 99 -2.85 10.37 1.14
N ILE A 100 -2.09 10.21 2.23
CA ILE A 100 -1.31 9.01 2.53
C ILE A 100 -1.99 8.26 3.67
N VAL A 101 -2.38 7.02 3.42
CA VAL A 101 -2.82 6.08 4.47
C VAL A 101 -1.65 5.16 4.79
N TRP A 102 -1.07 5.36 5.96
CA TRP A 102 0.09 4.60 6.40
C TRP A 102 -0.31 3.48 7.37
N LEU A 103 -0.11 2.23 6.95
CA LEU A 103 -0.36 1.03 7.74
C LEU A 103 0.88 0.71 8.59
N ASP A 104 0.91 1.23 9.82
CA ASP A 104 2.02 1.08 10.78
C ASP A 104 1.72 -0.04 11.81
N LEU A 105 1.51 -1.25 11.30
CA LEU A 105 1.20 -2.41 12.14
C LEU A 105 2.42 -2.86 12.95
N PRO A 106 2.22 -3.40 14.18
CA PRO A 106 3.28 -3.98 14.99
C PRO A 106 4.01 -5.12 14.27
N LEU A 107 5.32 -5.21 14.49
CA LEU A 107 6.19 -6.18 13.82
C LEU A 107 5.70 -7.63 13.96
N TYR A 108 5.24 -8.04 15.15
CA TYR A 108 4.74 -9.39 15.38
C TYR A 108 3.53 -9.75 14.50
N GLN A 109 2.64 -8.77 14.23
CA GLN A 109 1.51 -8.99 13.33
C GLN A 109 1.98 -9.16 11.88
N LEU A 110 2.97 -8.38 11.45
CA LEU A 110 3.54 -8.49 10.11
C LEU A 110 4.21 -9.85 9.90
N VAL A 111 5.02 -10.30 10.86
CA VAL A 111 5.66 -11.62 10.84
C VAL A 111 4.61 -12.74 10.74
N TRP A 112 3.59 -12.71 11.60
CA TRP A 112 2.51 -13.70 11.55
C TRP A 112 1.78 -13.71 10.20
N ARG A 113 1.48 -12.54 9.66
CA ARG A 113 0.82 -12.42 8.34
C ARG A 113 1.69 -12.92 7.19
N VAL A 114 3.02 -12.70 7.25
CA VAL A 114 3.95 -13.27 6.27
C VAL A 114 3.89 -14.78 6.30
N LEU A 115 4.04 -15.39 7.47
CA LEU A 115 4.01 -16.85 7.63
C LEU A 115 2.72 -17.45 7.09
N LYS A 116 1.57 -16.87 7.49
CA LYS A 116 0.25 -17.33 7.04
C LYS A 116 0.05 -17.17 5.53
N ARG A 117 0.45 -16.02 4.96
CA ARG A 117 0.32 -15.74 3.53
C ARG A 117 1.21 -16.64 2.69
N SER A 118 2.49 -16.75 3.05
CA SER A 118 3.44 -17.58 2.30
C SER A 118 3.06 -19.07 2.35
N TRP A 119 2.55 -19.54 3.50
CA TRP A 119 2.00 -20.88 3.61
C TRP A 119 0.79 -21.10 2.70
N HIS A 120 -0.16 -20.16 2.69
CA HIS A 120 -1.35 -20.24 1.85
C HIS A 120 -0.98 -20.26 0.37
N ARG A 121 -0.15 -19.32 -0.08
CA ARG A 121 0.28 -19.19 -1.48
C ARG A 121 1.05 -20.41 -1.98
N TRP A 122 1.92 -20.94 -1.13
CA TRP A 122 2.63 -22.20 -1.45
C TRP A 122 1.66 -23.37 -1.61
N ARG A 123 0.68 -23.49 -0.71
CA ARG A 123 -0.29 -24.58 -0.76
C ARG A 123 -1.25 -24.48 -1.96
N THR A 124 -1.60 -23.28 -2.37
CA THR A 124 -2.58 -23.03 -3.46
C THR A 124 -1.91 -22.80 -4.82
N ASN A 125 -0.58 -22.79 -4.89
CA ASN A 125 0.17 -22.42 -6.10
C ASN A 125 -0.36 -21.11 -6.73
N GLU A 126 -0.60 -20.09 -5.91
CA GLU A 126 -1.15 -18.80 -6.34
C GLU A 126 -0.23 -18.11 -7.35
N LEU A 127 -0.76 -17.83 -8.55
CA LEU A 127 -0.04 -17.06 -9.57
C LEU A 127 -0.16 -15.58 -9.30
N LEU A 128 0.95 -14.93 -9.01
CA LEU A 128 1.03 -13.51 -8.71
C LEU A 128 1.19 -12.68 -9.98
N TRP A 129 0.32 -11.68 -10.14
CA TRP A 129 0.32 -10.75 -11.30
C TRP A 129 0.36 -11.45 -12.67
N GLY A 130 -0.14 -12.70 -12.71
CA GLY A 130 -0.18 -13.49 -13.95
C GLY A 130 1.15 -14.10 -14.40
N THR A 131 2.24 -13.92 -13.65
CA THR A 131 3.59 -14.26 -14.11
C THR A 131 4.50 -14.96 -13.10
N ASN A 132 4.27 -14.80 -11.80
CA ASN A 132 5.22 -15.24 -10.78
C ASN A 132 4.58 -16.16 -9.73
N TYR A 133 5.32 -17.19 -9.30
CA TYR A 133 4.95 -18.05 -8.17
C TYR A 133 5.83 -17.76 -6.96
N GLU A 134 5.22 -17.70 -5.78
CA GLU A 134 5.93 -17.50 -4.51
C GLU A 134 6.54 -18.83 -4.02
N LYS A 135 7.85 -18.81 -3.72
CA LYS A 135 8.54 -19.97 -3.13
C LYS A 135 8.54 -19.84 -1.61
N PHE A 136 7.85 -20.75 -0.90
CA PHE A 136 7.67 -20.68 0.55
C PHE A 136 8.99 -20.70 1.34
N TRP A 137 9.80 -21.75 1.13
CA TRP A 137 11.00 -21.97 1.94
C TRP A 137 12.06 -20.86 1.86
N PRO A 138 12.46 -20.35 0.68
CA PRO A 138 13.41 -19.26 0.60
C PRO A 138 12.99 -18.00 1.35
N GLN A 139 11.71 -17.71 1.40
CA GLN A 139 11.18 -16.52 2.06
C GLN A 139 11.28 -16.55 3.59
N LEU A 140 11.35 -17.75 4.18
CA LEU A 140 11.50 -17.95 5.62
C LEU A 140 12.96 -18.11 6.06
N MET A 141 13.88 -18.39 5.13
CA MET A 141 15.29 -18.63 5.43
C MET A 141 16.01 -17.30 5.71
N VAL A 142 16.01 -16.85 6.97
CA VAL A 142 16.67 -15.60 7.40
C VAL A 142 18.16 -15.53 7.08
N TRP A 143 18.84 -16.68 6.91
CA TRP A 143 20.23 -16.74 6.47
C TRP A 143 20.43 -16.49 4.97
N ARG A 144 19.39 -16.64 4.15
CA ARG A 144 19.36 -16.23 2.73
C ARG A 144 18.83 -14.81 2.61
N LYS A 145 19.64 -13.85 3.01
CA LYS A 145 19.25 -12.42 3.14
C LYS A 145 18.56 -11.84 1.91
N GLU A 146 18.99 -12.24 0.70
CA GLU A 146 18.50 -11.71 -0.57
C GLU A 146 17.10 -12.25 -0.93
N ASP A 147 16.79 -13.48 -0.53
CA ASP A 147 15.54 -14.17 -0.88
C ASP A 147 14.49 -14.11 0.24
N SER A 148 14.88 -13.67 1.45
CA SER A 148 14.03 -13.78 2.64
C SER A 148 13.18 -12.55 2.87
N LEU A 149 11.87 -12.66 2.62
CA LEU A 149 10.90 -11.62 2.97
C LEU A 149 10.85 -11.37 4.48
N LEU A 150 11.05 -12.41 5.29
CA LEU A 150 11.10 -12.30 6.74
C LEU A 150 12.29 -11.45 7.19
N TRP A 151 13.49 -11.75 6.67
CA TRP A 151 14.69 -10.94 6.93
C TRP A 151 14.48 -9.48 6.51
N TRP A 152 13.91 -9.27 5.33
CA TRP A 152 13.64 -7.94 4.81
C TRP A 152 12.66 -7.15 5.70
N ILE A 153 11.60 -7.78 6.20
CA ILE A 153 10.67 -7.13 7.13
C ILE A 153 11.36 -6.77 8.43
N LEU A 154 12.13 -7.68 9.03
CA LEU A 154 12.84 -7.44 10.27
C LEU A 154 13.83 -6.27 10.16
N THR A 155 14.58 -6.22 9.07
CA THR A 155 15.60 -5.18 8.87
C THR A 155 15.01 -3.86 8.39
N GLN A 156 13.94 -3.87 7.61
CA GLN A 156 13.33 -2.64 7.04
C GLN A 156 12.21 -2.04 7.91
N TYR A 157 11.79 -2.71 8.98
CA TYR A 157 10.70 -2.23 9.84
C TYR A 157 10.97 -0.84 10.40
N GLN A 158 12.05 -0.68 11.17
CA GLN A 158 12.41 0.60 11.78
C GLN A 158 12.82 1.67 10.76
N PRO A 159 13.71 1.40 9.77
CA PRO A 159 14.04 2.38 8.75
C PRO A 159 12.85 2.92 7.96
N LYS A 160 11.90 2.06 7.60
CA LYS A 160 10.67 2.51 6.90
C LYS A 160 9.80 3.39 7.79
N ARG A 161 9.64 3.01 9.06
CA ARG A 161 8.87 3.78 10.01
C ARG A 161 9.46 5.16 10.23
N GLN A 162 10.77 5.24 10.43
CA GLN A 162 11.48 6.53 10.59
C GLN A 162 11.34 7.42 9.34
N ARG A 163 11.47 6.83 8.14
CA ARG A 163 11.26 7.57 6.88
C ARG A 163 9.84 8.13 6.76
N MET A 164 8.82 7.35 7.10
CA MET A 164 7.43 7.82 7.04
C MET A 164 7.16 8.96 8.04
N LEU A 165 7.74 8.88 9.25
CA LEU A 165 7.67 9.96 10.22
C LEU A 165 8.40 11.23 9.72
N ALA A 166 9.56 11.07 9.09
CA ALA A 166 10.29 12.19 8.48
C ALA A 166 9.49 12.86 7.35
N TYR A 167 8.82 12.08 6.50
CA TYR A 167 7.96 12.65 5.44
C TYR A 167 6.74 13.37 6.00
N HIS A 168 6.15 12.87 7.07
CA HIS A 168 5.03 13.56 7.74
C HIS A 168 5.42 14.93 8.33
N LEU A 169 6.69 15.11 8.66
CA LEU A 169 7.22 16.38 9.22
C LEU A 169 7.91 17.26 8.15
N ASP A 170 7.96 16.85 6.90
CA ASP A 170 8.64 17.55 5.82
C ASP A 170 7.70 18.59 5.20
N PRO A 171 8.04 19.89 5.28
CA PRO A 171 7.19 21.00 4.78
C PRO A 171 6.83 20.87 3.30
N ARG A 172 7.64 20.17 2.51
CA ARG A 172 7.33 19.93 1.08
C ARG A 172 6.02 19.18 0.87
N TRP A 173 5.56 18.44 1.88
CA TRP A 173 4.39 17.58 1.82
C TRP A 173 3.25 18.02 2.74
N ASP A 174 3.24 19.26 3.20
CA ASP A 174 2.19 19.82 4.08
C ASP A 174 0.80 19.81 3.44
N HIS A 175 0.74 19.78 2.11
CA HIS A 175 -0.53 19.63 1.37
C HIS A 175 -1.11 18.22 1.44
N ILE A 176 -0.32 17.21 1.88
CA ILE A 176 -0.74 15.82 1.94
C ILE A 176 -1.28 15.51 3.34
N ARG A 177 -2.49 14.99 3.40
CA ARG A 177 -3.07 14.46 4.64
C ARG A 177 -2.44 13.11 4.98
N PHE A 178 -1.83 13.00 6.16
CA PHE A 178 -1.30 11.73 6.67
C PHE A 178 -2.29 11.08 7.64
N ILE A 179 -2.72 9.85 7.32
CA ILE A 179 -3.56 9.01 8.18
C ILE A 179 -2.74 7.79 8.56
N ARG A 180 -2.42 7.65 9.84
CA ARG A 180 -1.66 6.52 10.38
C ARG A 180 -2.60 5.54 11.05
N LEU A 181 -2.57 4.27 10.63
CA LEU A 181 -3.38 3.18 11.17
C LEU A 181 -2.44 2.14 11.79
N CYS A 182 -2.57 1.96 13.11
CA CYS A 182 -1.63 1.16 13.91
C CYS A 182 -2.14 -0.24 14.23
N SER A 183 -3.42 -0.53 13.97
CA SER A 183 -4.03 -1.82 14.28
C SER A 183 -4.92 -2.33 13.14
N SER A 184 -5.20 -3.64 13.17
CA SER A 184 -6.15 -4.25 12.22
C SER A 184 -7.59 -3.77 12.45
N ALA A 185 -7.92 -3.37 13.67
CA ALA A 185 -9.22 -2.80 14.02
C ALA A 185 -9.38 -1.43 13.36
N GLU A 186 -8.41 -0.53 13.53
CA GLU A 186 -8.41 0.80 12.90
C GLU A 186 -8.48 0.71 11.37
N ILE A 187 -7.79 -0.26 10.74
CA ILE A 187 -7.86 -0.46 9.29
C ILE A 187 -9.28 -0.84 8.85
N LYS A 188 -9.95 -1.74 9.58
CA LYS A 188 -11.33 -2.15 9.28
C LYS A 188 -12.32 -1.00 9.50
N GLU A 189 -12.19 -0.29 10.60
CA GLU A 189 -13.01 0.88 10.92
C GLU A 189 -12.85 1.97 9.84
N PHE A 190 -11.63 2.28 9.47
CA PHE A 190 -11.35 3.24 8.40
C PHE A 190 -11.99 2.84 7.07
N ALA A 191 -11.84 1.57 6.65
CA ALA A 191 -12.46 1.08 5.43
C ALA A 191 -14.00 1.19 5.47
N HIS A 192 -14.59 0.88 6.63
CA HIS A 192 -16.04 0.98 6.83
C HIS A 192 -16.52 2.43 6.77
N LEU A 193 -15.84 3.35 7.45
CA LEU A 193 -16.15 4.78 7.42
C LEU A 193 -16.12 5.35 6.01
N VAL A 194 -15.10 4.99 5.21
CA VAL A 194 -15.03 5.44 3.81
C VAL A 194 -16.17 4.88 2.98
N ALA A 195 -16.51 3.60 3.17
CA ALA A 195 -17.63 3.00 2.44
C ALA A 195 -19.00 3.64 2.75
N GLN A 196 -19.18 4.16 3.97
CA GLN A 196 -20.44 4.84 4.37
C GLN A 196 -20.56 6.27 3.84
N THR A 197 -19.45 6.93 3.52
CA THR A 197 -19.45 8.37 3.16
C THR A 197 -19.69 8.61 1.69
N VAL A 198 -19.56 7.59 0.85
CA VAL A 198 -19.91 7.71 -0.57
C VAL A 198 -21.41 7.47 -0.69
N PRO A 199 -22.22 8.48 -1.07
CA PRO A 199 -23.64 8.27 -1.30
C PRO A 199 -23.79 7.19 -2.39
N MET A 200 -24.52 6.12 -2.10
CA MET A 200 -24.95 5.18 -3.14
C MET A 200 -25.64 6.01 -4.21
N LYS A 201 -25.03 6.12 -5.41
CA LYS A 201 -25.74 6.61 -6.56
C LYS A 201 -26.96 5.71 -6.70
N SER A 202 -28.14 6.33 -6.54
CA SER A 202 -29.41 5.67 -6.84
C SER A 202 -29.29 5.01 -8.19
N VAL A 203 -29.51 3.72 -8.24
CA VAL A 203 -29.75 3.00 -9.49
C VAL A 203 -31.00 3.64 -10.07
N GLU A 204 -30.86 4.52 -11.04
CA GLU A 204 -31.98 4.92 -11.86
C GLU A 204 -32.49 3.67 -12.56
N THR A 205 -33.57 3.14 -12.03
CA THR A 205 -34.37 2.11 -12.71
C THR A 205 -34.94 2.79 -13.95
N ILE A 206 -34.30 2.52 -15.09
CA ILE A 206 -34.89 2.85 -16.38
C ILE A 206 -36.05 1.89 -16.54
N VAL A 207 -37.28 2.42 -16.40
CA VAL A 207 -38.53 1.78 -16.75
C VAL A 207 -38.77 1.99 -18.25
#